data_cd52b3ac50cf6d9cbb787eb118ef50e9
#
_entry.id   cd52b3ac50cf6d9cbb787eb118ef50e9
#
_cell.length_a   1.000
_cell.length_b   1.000
_cell.length_c   1.000
_cell.angle_alpha   90.00
_cell.angle_beta   90.00
_cell.angle_gamma   90.00
#
_symmetry.space_group_name_H-M   'P 1'
#
loop_
_entity.id
_entity.type
_entity.pdbx_description
1 polymer ?
#
loop_
_entity_poly.entity_id
_entity_poly.type
_entity_poly.pdbx_seq_one_letter_code
_entity_poly.pdbx_strand_id
1 'polypeptide(L)'
;MPLAHGATPSILLVEDDPVSALFLSATLEALPARVRIAEDCAQALAAAGPFDLWLIDANLPDGSGTALLQHLRMADASAVALAHTADATSATRERLLSAGFASVLVKPLSAQALLDAVRNALGDTGSDVPAPRPDWDETAALAALAGNREHVATLRQLFLSELPATRTACLDAFARADDAALRALLHRLQASCGFAGAAALAEVASRWHVAPADAALRDAFVAASGRLLPAQG
;
A
#
# COMPACT_ATOMS: atom_id res chain seq x y z
N MET A 1 -10.98 15.77 -12.56
CA MET A 1 -11.06 17.05 -11.82
C MET A 1 -10.62 16.79 -10.40
N PRO A 2 -9.70 17.55 -9.81
CA PRO A 2 -9.38 17.38 -8.40
C PRO A 2 -10.62 17.70 -7.56
N LEU A 3 -10.85 16.93 -6.50
CA LEU A 3 -11.94 17.16 -5.54
C LEU A 3 -11.85 18.59 -4.99
N ALA A 4 -13.00 19.28 -4.92
CA ALA A 4 -13.07 20.57 -4.25
C ALA A 4 -12.62 20.38 -2.79
N HIS A 5 -11.63 21.13 -2.35
CA HIS A 5 -11.10 21.12 -0.98
C HIS A 5 -12.26 21.25 0.01
N GLY A 6 -12.54 20.18 0.78
CA GLY A 6 -13.53 20.14 1.85
C GLY A 6 -14.71 19.17 1.66
N ALA A 7 -14.84 18.47 0.54
CA ALA A 7 -15.86 17.44 0.38
C ALA A 7 -15.38 16.09 0.93
N THR A 8 -16.19 15.46 1.79
CA THR A 8 -15.93 14.11 2.29
C THR A 8 -16.06 13.11 1.13
N PRO A 9 -15.01 12.40 0.70
CA PRO A 9 -15.10 11.47 -0.41
C PRO A 9 -16.05 10.31 -0.13
N SER A 10 -16.71 9.83 -1.18
CA SER A 10 -17.65 8.72 -1.14
C SER A 10 -17.03 7.49 -1.80
N ILE A 11 -16.97 6.39 -1.07
CA ILE A 11 -16.31 5.13 -1.49
C ILE A 11 -17.39 4.04 -1.57
N LEU A 12 -17.44 3.33 -2.70
CA LEU A 12 -18.18 2.07 -2.83
C LEU A 12 -17.20 0.92 -2.66
N LEU A 13 -17.41 0.12 -1.62
CA LEU A 13 -16.69 -1.13 -1.36
C LEU A 13 -17.54 -2.29 -1.82
N VAL A 14 -17.04 -3.11 -2.75
CA VAL A 14 -17.72 -4.31 -3.25
C VAL A 14 -16.92 -5.54 -2.86
N GLU A 15 -17.44 -6.31 -1.91
CA GLU A 15 -16.77 -7.48 -1.29
C GLU A 15 -17.83 -8.44 -0.76
N ASP A 16 -17.79 -9.69 -1.17
CA ASP A 16 -18.76 -10.73 -0.79
C ASP A 16 -18.39 -11.48 0.50
N ASP A 17 -17.09 -11.52 0.85
CA ASP A 17 -16.66 -12.10 2.12
C ASP A 17 -16.88 -11.14 3.29
N PRO A 18 -17.76 -11.49 4.28
CA PRO A 18 -18.10 -10.59 5.37
C PRO A 18 -16.89 -10.20 6.24
N VAL A 19 -15.90 -11.08 6.37
CA VAL A 19 -14.70 -10.81 7.18
C VAL A 19 -13.81 -9.80 6.47
N SER A 20 -13.60 -9.97 5.18
CA SER A 20 -12.88 -9.01 4.34
C SER A 20 -13.60 -7.66 4.29
N ALA A 21 -14.92 -7.66 4.09
CA ALA A 21 -15.73 -6.44 4.05
C ALA A 21 -15.64 -5.65 5.37
N LEU A 22 -15.71 -6.35 6.51
CA LEU A 22 -15.56 -5.72 7.83
C LEU A 22 -14.16 -5.13 8.02
N PHE A 23 -13.10 -5.87 7.67
CA PHE A 23 -11.73 -5.38 7.77
C PHE A 23 -11.49 -4.16 6.89
N LEU A 24 -11.92 -4.22 5.61
CA LEU A 24 -11.74 -3.14 4.65
C LEU A 24 -12.53 -1.90 5.06
N SER A 25 -13.81 -2.05 5.45
CA SER A 25 -14.64 -0.91 5.88
C SER A 25 -14.10 -0.26 7.15
N ALA A 26 -13.75 -1.04 8.18
CA ALA A 26 -13.16 -0.51 9.41
C ALA A 26 -11.83 0.21 9.16
N THR A 27 -11.03 -0.28 8.21
CA THR A 27 -9.79 0.41 7.81
C THR A 27 -10.08 1.72 7.10
N LEU A 28 -11.06 1.75 6.19
CA LEU A 28 -11.45 2.95 5.45
C LEU A 28 -12.10 4.02 6.34
N GLU A 29 -12.69 3.66 7.48
CA GLU A 29 -13.22 4.60 8.49
C GLU A 29 -12.14 5.48 9.12
N ALA A 30 -10.86 5.09 9.02
CA ALA A 30 -9.74 5.94 9.42
C ALA A 30 -9.52 7.14 8.47
N LEU A 31 -10.18 7.15 7.31
CA LEU A 31 -10.20 8.28 6.39
C LEU A 31 -11.45 9.14 6.65
N PRO A 32 -11.40 10.44 6.37
CA PRO A 32 -12.60 11.29 6.37
C PRO A 32 -13.44 10.98 5.11
N ALA A 33 -13.95 9.73 5.00
CA ALA A 33 -14.68 9.22 3.84
C ALA A 33 -16.00 8.59 4.25
N ARG A 34 -16.98 8.58 3.33
CA ARG A 34 -18.22 7.81 3.48
C ARG A 34 -18.08 6.50 2.74
N VAL A 35 -18.20 5.40 3.44
CA VAL A 35 -18.09 4.05 2.85
C VAL A 35 -19.48 3.45 2.71
N ARG A 36 -19.81 2.96 1.52
CA ARG A 36 -20.97 2.13 1.24
C ARG A 36 -20.51 0.75 0.84
N ILE A 37 -21.06 -0.29 1.46
CA ILE A 37 -20.71 -1.68 1.18
C ILE A 37 -21.79 -2.27 0.26
N ALA A 38 -21.37 -3.08 -0.71
CA ALA A 38 -22.19 -3.95 -1.53
C ALA A 38 -21.56 -5.35 -1.52
N GLU A 39 -22.37 -6.38 -1.38
CA GLU A 39 -21.89 -7.77 -1.27
C GLU A 39 -21.79 -8.49 -2.62
N ASP A 40 -22.38 -7.89 -3.67
CA ASP A 40 -22.44 -8.45 -5.01
C ASP A 40 -22.56 -7.35 -6.09
N CYS A 41 -22.50 -7.73 -7.36
CA CYS A 41 -22.63 -6.81 -8.49
C CYS A 41 -24.01 -6.14 -8.50
N ALA A 42 -25.08 -6.87 -8.18
CA ALA A 42 -26.46 -6.34 -8.22
C ALA A 42 -26.66 -5.23 -7.20
N GLN A 43 -26.17 -5.41 -5.96
CA GLN A 43 -26.18 -4.38 -4.93
C GLN A 43 -25.31 -3.18 -5.30
N ALA A 44 -24.13 -3.44 -5.89
CA ALA A 44 -23.24 -2.37 -6.34
C ALA A 44 -23.89 -1.49 -7.42
N LEU A 45 -24.56 -2.11 -8.38
CA LEU A 45 -25.30 -1.40 -9.45
C LEU A 45 -26.54 -0.68 -8.93
N ALA A 46 -27.19 -1.18 -7.88
CA ALA A 46 -28.32 -0.55 -7.23
C ALA A 46 -27.91 0.57 -6.25
N ALA A 47 -26.62 0.68 -5.93
CA ALA A 47 -26.12 1.69 -5.02
C ALA A 47 -26.32 3.10 -5.60
N ALA A 48 -27.17 3.90 -4.95
CA ALA A 48 -27.46 5.26 -5.38
C ALA A 48 -26.35 6.23 -4.96
N GLY A 49 -25.99 7.15 -5.83
CA GLY A 49 -25.13 8.30 -5.57
C GLY A 49 -23.86 8.31 -6.41
N PRO A 50 -23.24 9.49 -6.55
CA PRO A 50 -21.90 9.58 -7.09
C PRO A 50 -20.91 9.02 -6.07
N PHE A 51 -19.91 8.29 -6.57
CA PHE A 51 -18.77 7.82 -5.79
C PHE A 51 -17.49 8.40 -6.36
N ASP A 52 -16.57 8.76 -5.49
CA ASP A 52 -15.25 9.23 -5.90
C ASP A 52 -14.30 8.05 -6.15
N LEU A 53 -14.55 6.92 -5.47
CA LEU A 53 -13.74 5.71 -5.57
C LEU A 53 -14.59 4.45 -5.48
N TRP A 54 -14.25 3.47 -6.30
CA TRP A 54 -14.75 2.10 -6.22
C TRP A 54 -13.60 1.15 -5.83
N LEU A 55 -13.78 0.41 -4.74
CA LEU A 55 -12.89 -0.70 -4.35
C LEU A 55 -13.65 -1.99 -4.59
N ILE A 56 -13.24 -2.76 -5.60
CA ILE A 56 -14.03 -3.88 -6.13
C ILE A 56 -13.22 -5.19 -6.04
N ASP A 57 -13.81 -6.23 -5.45
CA ASP A 57 -13.24 -7.58 -5.57
C ASP A 57 -13.24 -8.03 -7.04
N ALA A 58 -12.14 -8.62 -7.47
CA ALA A 58 -12.01 -9.16 -8.82
C ALA A 58 -12.98 -10.31 -9.11
N ASN A 59 -13.40 -11.05 -8.06
CA ASN A 59 -14.29 -12.19 -8.14
C ASN A 59 -15.48 -11.99 -7.19
N LEU A 60 -16.67 -11.91 -7.74
CA LEU A 60 -17.92 -11.74 -7.02
C LEU A 60 -18.86 -12.93 -7.31
N PRO A 61 -19.80 -13.26 -6.42
CA PRO A 61 -20.63 -14.45 -6.56
C PRO A 61 -21.54 -14.43 -7.80
N ASP A 62 -21.93 -13.25 -8.25
CA ASP A 62 -22.83 -13.01 -9.38
C ASP A 62 -22.12 -12.44 -10.62
N GLY A 63 -20.79 -12.32 -10.61
CA GLY A 63 -20.04 -11.80 -11.74
C GLY A 63 -18.57 -11.54 -11.47
N SER A 64 -17.89 -10.92 -12.43
CA SER A 64 -16.51 -10.48 -12.27
C SER A 64 -16.43 -8.99 -11.98
N GLY A 65 -15.47 -8.58 -11.17
CA GLY A 65 -15.20 -7.17 -10.90
C GLY A 65 -14.92 -6.36 -12.18
N THR A 66 -14.37 -6.99 -13.22
CA THR A 66 -14.15 -6.34 -14.53
C THR A 66 -15.45 -6.04 -15.25
N ALA A 67 -16.40 -6.97 -15.25
CA ALA A 67 -17.72 -6.75 -15.84
C ALA A 67 -18.51 -5.69 -15.05
N LEU A 68 -18.45 -5.73 -13.72
CA LEU A 68 -19.06 -4.72 -12.88
C LEU A 68 -18.49 -3.33 -13.18
N LEU A 69 -17.16 -3.21 -13.28
CA LEU A 69 -16.50 -1.94 -13.59
C LEU A 69 -17.00 -1.35 -14.91
N GLN A 70 -17.17 -2.19 -15.96
CA GLN A 70 -17.69 -1.73 -17.24
C GLN A 70 -19.10 -1.13 -17.11
N HIS A 71 -19.98 -1.76 -16.34
CA HIS A 71 -21.34 -1.24 -16.10
C HIS A 71 -21.32 0.06 -15.28
N LEU A 72 -20.53 0.13 -14.23
CA LEU A 72 -20.40 1.34 -13.42
C LEU A 72 -19.86 2.52 -14.25
N ARG A 73 -18.91 2.25 -15.17
CA ARG A 73 -18.36 3.28 -16.09
C ARG A 73 -19.37 3.86 -17.05
N MET A 74 -20.42 3.12 -17.41
CA MET A 74 -21.51 3.67 -18.23
C MET A 74 -22.36 4.71 -17.48
N ALA A 75 -22.47 4.57 -16.17
CA ALA A 75 -23.20 5.49 -15.32
C ALA A 75 -22.33 6.65 -14.83
N ASP A 76 -21.09 6.38 -14.48
CA ASP A 76 -20.11 7.37 -14.01
C ASP A 76 -18.71 7.03 -14.52
N ALA A 77 -18.15 7.89 -15.35
CA ALA A 77 -16.78 7.70 -15.87
C ALA A 77 -15.71 8.32 -14.96
N SER A 78 -16.09 9.09 -13.94
CA SER A 78 -15.15 9.94 -13.17
C SER A 78 -14.53 9.23 -11.96
N ALA A 79 -15.23 8.28 -11.33
CA ALA A 79 -14.74 7.58 -10.14
C ALA A 79 -13.47 6.77 -10.42
N VAL A 80 -12.52 6.78 -9.50
CA VAL A 80 -11.33 5.94 -9.60
C VAL A 80 -11.65 4.53 -9.15
N ALA A 81 -11.23 3.51 -9.91
CA ALA A 81 -11.48 2.11 -9.58
C ALA A 81 -10.19 1.42 -9.13
N LEU A 82 -10.23 0.79 -7.95
CA LEU A 82 -9.22 -0.10 -7.43
C LEU A 82 -9.77 -1.52 -7.41
N ALA A 83 -8.97 -2.48 -7.88
CA ALA A 83 -9.29 -3.90 -7.73
C ALA A 83 -8.60 -4.48 -6.50
N HIS A 84 -9.24 -5.42 -5.79
CA HIS A 84 -8.53 -6.30 -4.87
C HIS A 84 -8.79 -7.76 -5.22
N THR A 85 -7.80 -8.63 -5.00
CA THR A 85 -7.83 -10.00 -5.46
C THR A 85 -6.92 -10.91 -4.63
N ALA A 86 -7.29 -12.17 -4.49
CA ALA A 86 -6.40 -13.19 -3.92
C ALA A 86 -5.34 -13.70 -4.93
N ASP A 87 -5.54 -13.44 -6.23
CA ASP A 87 -4.63 -13.88 -7.28
C ASP A 87 -3.49 -12.85 -7.50
N ALA A 88 -2.28 -13.24 -7.10
CA ALA A 88 -1.07 -12.42 -7.19
C ALA A 88 -0.33 -12.53 -8.54
N THR A 89 -0.89 -13.23 -9.53
CA THR A 89 -0.22 -13.43 -10.82
C THR A 89 -0.12 -12.15 -11.64
N SER A 90 0.99 -12.00 -12.39
CA SER A 90 1.17 -10.86 -13.29
C SER A 90 0.07 -10.80 -14.36
N ALA A 91 -0.38 -11.96 -14.84
CA ALA A 91 -1.44 -12.05 -15.83
C ALA A 91 -2.78 -11.48 -15.32
N THR A 92 -3.17 -11.80 -14.07
CA THR A 92 -4.37 -11.21 -13.46
C THR A 92 -4.20 -9.72 -13.24
N ARG A 93 -3.03 -9.27 -12.77
CA ARG A 93 -2.74 -7.85 -12.61
C ARG A 93 -2.86 -7.09 -13.94
N GLU A 94 -2.24 -7.59 -15.01
CA GLU A 94 -2.30 -6.97 -16.33
C GLU A 94 -3.73 -6.92 -16.89
N ARG A 95 -4.50 -8.00 -16.72
CA ARG A 95 -5.90 -8.08 -17.12
C ARG A 95 -6.74 -7.02 -16.41
N LEU A 96 -6.60 -6.87 -15.10
CA LEU A 96 -7.35 -5.90 -14.30
C LEU A 96 -6.97 -4.45 -14.68
N LEU A 97 -5.69 -4.14 -14.81
CA LEU A 97 -5.24 -2.82 -15.26
C LEU A 97 -5.75 -2.49 -16.67
N SER A 98 -5.69 -3.46 -17.60
CA SER A 98 -6.21 -3.31 -18.96
C SER A 98 -7.73 -3.13 -19.01
N ALA A 99 -8.46 -3.65 -18.01
CA ALA A 99 -9.90 -3.45 -17.88
C ALA A 99 -10.27 -2.04 -17.36
N GLY A 100 -9.29 -1.23 -16.92
CA GLY A 100 -9.50 0.15 -16.48
C GLY A 100 -9.43 0.39 -14.98
N PHE A 101 -8.97 -0.59 -14.20
CA PHE A 101 -8.61 -0.35 -12.81
C PHE A 101 -7.31 0.48 -12.72
N ALA A 102 -7.29 1.47 -11.86
CA ALA A 102 -6.11 2.32 -11.65
C ALA A 102 -5.00 1.59 -10.89
N SER A 103 -5.36 0.66 -10.00
CA SER A 103 -4.41 -0.17 -9.26
C SER A 103 -5.04 -1.50 -8.84
N VAL A 104 -4.17 -2.48 -8.53
CA VAL A 104 -4.56 -3.83 -8.08
C VAL A 104 -3.90 -4.12 -6.74
N LEU A 105 -4.72 -4.39 -5.74
CA LEU A 105 -4.35 -4.75 -4.38
C LEU A 105 -4.47 -6.26 -4.20
N VAL A 106 -3.40 -6.91 -3.75
CA VAL A 106 -3.36 -8.37 -3.59
C VAL A 106 -3.61 -8.74 -2.13
N LYS A 107 -4.53 -9.67 -1.88
CA LYS A 107 -4.80 -10.24 -0.55
C LYS A 107 -3.68 -11.23 -0.15
N PRO A 108 -3.20 -11.25 1.11
CA PRO A 108 -3.64 -10.45 2.23
C PRO A 108 -3.14 -9.00 2.18
N LEU A 109 -4.04 -8.05 2.45
CA LEU A 109 -3.78 -6.62 2.38
C LEU A 109 -3.63 -6.05 3.79
N SER A 110 -2.57 -5.29 4.05
CA SER A 110 -2.44 -4.55 5.31
C SER A 110 -3.32 -3.30 5.30
N ALA A 111 -3.79 -2.87 6.48
CA ALA A 111 -4.56 -1.65 6.64
C ALA A 111 -3.84 -0.43 6.02
N GLN A 112 -2.53 -0.33 6.24
CA GLN A 112 -1.73 0.76 5.71
C GLN A 112 -1.66 0.76 4.19
N ALA A 113 -1.44 -0.41 3.56
CA ALA A 113 -1.39 -0.52 2.11
C ALA A 113 -2.73 -0.13 1.45
N LEU A 114 -3.86 -0.48 2.09
CA LEU A 114 -5.18 -0.04 1.66
C LEU A 114 -5.33 1.48 1.74
N LEU A 115 -4.99 2.08 2.88
CA LEU A 115 -5.10 3.53 3.09
C LEU A 115 -4.24 4.32 2.09
N ASP A 116 -3.01 3.85 1.84
CA ASP A 116 -2.09 4.49 0.90
C ASP A 116 -2.63 4.40 -0.54
N ALA A 117 -3.16 3.25 -0.94
CA ALA A 117 -3.74 3.08 -2.26
C ALA A 117 -4.97 3.98 -2.47
N VAL A 118 -5.85 4.09 -1.47
CA VAL A 118 -7.05 4.93 -1.54
C VAL A 118 -6.70 6.42 -1.57
N ARG A 119 -5.77 6.89 -0.73
CA ARG A 119 -5.28 8.28 -0.77
C ARG A 119 -4.70 8.64 -2.12
N ASN A 120 -3.83 7.79 -2.65
CA ASN A 120 -3.23 8.00 -3.97
C ASN A 120 -4.30 8.05 -5.08
N ALA A 121 -5.32 7.19 -4.99
CA ALA A 121 -6.40 7.11 -5.97
C ALA A 121 -7.33 8.33 -5.95
N LEU A 122 -7.64 8.85 -4.77
CA LEU A 122 -8.51 10.02 -4.61
C LEU A 122 -7.82 11.34 -5.04
N GLY A 123 -6.55 11.27 -5.45
CA GLY A 123 -5.81 12.49 -5.79
C GLY A 123 -5.63 13.38 -4.56
N ASP A 124 -5.75 12.79 -3.38
CA ASP A 124 -5.34 13.41 -2.12
C ASP A 124 -3.80 13.47 -2.09
N THR A 125 -3.26 14.01 -3.20
CA THR A 125 -2.00 14.69 -3.24
C THR A 125 -2.21 16.05 -2.58
N GLY A 126 -2.97 16.06 -1.49
CA GLY A 126 -2.87 17.13 -0.53
C GLY A 126 -1.40 17.31 -0.34
N SER A 127 -0.95 18.55 -0.43
CA SER A 127 0.40 19.03 -0.17
C SER A 127 0.81 18.75 1.29
N ASP A 128 0.60 17.50 1.68
CA ASP A 128 1.26 16.74 2.70
C ASP A 128 2.11 15.71 1.96
N VAL A 129 3.36 15.99 1.82
CA VAL A 129 4.40 14.96 1.98
C VAL A 129 3.85 14.07 3.09
N PRO A 130 3.53 12.75 2.84
CA PRO A 130 2.94 11.91 3.87
C PRO A 130 3.75 12.16 5.12
N ALA A 131 3.07 12.57 6.22
CA ALA A 131 3.78 12.98 7.44
C ALA A 131 4.85 11.94 7.64
N PRO A 132 6.13 12.31 7.65
CA PRO A 132 7.22 11.36 7.46
C PRO A 132 6.96 10.23 8.42
N ARG A 133 6.78 9.01 7.89
CA ARG A 133 6.51 7.84 8.74
C ARG A 133 7.51 7.92 9.88
N PRO A 134 7.10 7.68 11.12
CA PRO A 134 8.04 7.70 12.20
C PRO A 134 9.20 6.76 11.84
N ASP A 135 10.42 7.14 12.15
CA ASP A 135 11.57 6.27 11.87
C ASP A 135 11.37 4.89 12.51
N TRP A 136 10.67 4.86 13.67
CA TRP A 136 10.28 3.66 14.39
C TRP A 136 8.78 3.61 14.66
N ASP A 137 8.10 2.56 14.20
CA ASP A 137 6.71 2.24 14.53
C ASP A 137 6.68 1.12 15.59
N GLU A 138 6.57 1.55 16.85
CA GLU A 138 6.53 0.62 18.00
C GLU A 138 5.27 -0.27 17.97
N THR A 139 4.15 0.28 17.51
CA THR A 139 2.87 -0.46 17.46
C THR A 139 2.95 -1.59 16.45
N ALA A 140 3.48 -1.33 15.25
CA ALA A 140 3.67 -2.33 14.23
C ALA A 140 4.68 -3.41 14.66
N ALA A 141 5.81 -3.02 15.28
CA ALA A 141 6.80 -3.95 15.79
C ALA A 141 6.23 -4.87 16.89
N LEU A 142 5.47 -4.33 17.83
CA LEU A 142 4.81 -5.13 18.86
C LEU A 142 3.77 -6.09 18.28
N ALA A 143 2.98 -5.64 17.31
CA ALA A 143 2.01 -6.50 16.62
C ALA A 143 2.71 -7.67 15.90
N ALA A 144 3.83 -7.43 15.23
CA ALA A 144 4.61 -8.46 14.54
C ALA A 144 5.19 -9.51 15.49
N LEU A 145 5.42 -9.18 16.77
CA LEU A 145 6.05 -10.01 17.77
C LEU A 145 5.13 -10.37 18.96
N ALA A 146 3.83 -10.45 18.70
CA ALA A 146 2.80 -10.83 19.68
C ALA A 146 2.87 -10.02 20.99
N GLY A 147 3.23 -8.74 20.91
CA GLY A 147 3.31 -7.82 22.03
C GLY A 147 4.58 -7.93 22.89
N ASN A 148 5.57 -8.72 22.51
CA ASN A 148 6.79 -8.93 23.29
C ASN A 148 7.82 -7.79 23.06
N ARG A 149 7.89 -6.86 24.01
CA ARG A 149 8.80 -5.69 23.97
C ARG A 149 10.29 -6.07 23.99
N GLU A 150 10.64 -7.12 24.71
CA GLU A 150 12.05 -7.57 24.81
C GLU A 150 12.54 -8.14 23.47
N HIS A 151 11.68 -8.90 22.78
CA HIS A 151 11.97 -9.39 21.43
C HIS A 151 12.10 -8.22 20.43
N VAL A 152 11.23 -7.20 20.52
CA VAL A 152 11.35 -6.00 19.68
C VAL A 152 12.69 -5.31 19.89
N ALA A 153 13.11 -5.11 21.14
CA ALA A 153 14.38 -4.48 21.46
C ALA A 153 15.57 -5.26 20.93
N THR A 154 15.56 -6.60 21.10
CA THR A 154 16.62 -7.49 20.63
C THR A 154 16.73 -7.49 19.10
N LEU A 155 15.61 -7.63 18.40
CA LEU A 155 15.59 -7.62 16.93
C LEU A 155 15.98 -6.26 16.36
N ARG A 156 15.60 -5.16 17.03
CA ARG A 156 16.02 -3.82 16.65
C ARG A 156 17.53 -3.61 16.77
N GLN A 157 18.14 -4.13 17.84
CA GLN A 157 19.60 -4.10 17.99
C GLN A 157 20.31 -4.88 16.89
N LEU A 158 19.84 -6.10 16.58
CA LEU A 158 20.38 -6.90 15.49
C LEU A 158 20.22 -6.17 14.15
N PHE A 159 19.04 -5.66 13.86
CA PHE A 159 18.76 -4.88 12.66
C PHE A 159 19.73 -3.71 12.50
N LEU A 160 19.95 -2.91 13.57
CA LEU A 160 20.85 -1.78 13.55
C LEU A 160 22.33 -2.19 13.35
N SER A 161 22.72 -3.37 13.84
CA SER A 161 24.07 -3.88 13.62
C SER A 161 24.34 -4.32 12.17
N GLU A 162 23.29 -4.78 11.45
CA GLU A 162 23.37 -5.25 10.07
C GLU A 162 23.11 -4.14 9.03
N LEU A 163 22.39 -3.08 9.44
CA LEU A 163 21.96 -2.01 8.55
C LEU A 163 23.11 -1.31 7.79
N PRO A 164 24.29 -1.02 8.40
CA PRO A 164 25.39 -0.37 7.68
C PRO A 164 25.90 -1.22 6.50
N ALA A 165 26.07 -2.53 6.70
CA ALA A 165 26.51 -3.44 5.66
C ALA A 165 25.45 -3.58 4.54
N THR A 166 24.18 -3.71 4.91
CA THR A 166 23.07 -3.78 3.96
C THR A 166 22.96 -2.49 3.14
N ARG A 167 23.10 -1.34 3.78
CA ARG A 167 23.09 -0.03 3.12
C ARG A 167 24.21 0.06 2.07
N THR A 168 25.43 -0.31 2.44
CA THR A 168 26.57 -0.32 1.51
C THR A 168 26.31 -1.25 0.33
N ALA A 169 25.84 -2.47 0.57
CA ALA A 169 25.53 -3.43 -0.48
C ALA A 169 24.47 -2.93 -1.46
N CYS A 170 23.42 -2.27 -0.97
CA CYS A 170 22.39 -1.67 -1.84
C CYS A 170 22.97 -0.55 -2.71
N LEU A 171 23.79 0.34 -2.15
CA LEU A 171 24.42 1.44 -2.90
C LEU A 171 25.43 0.92 -3.94
N ASP A 172 26.18 -0.13 -3.62
CA ASP A 172 27.10 -0.78 -4.55
C ASP A 172 26.36 -1.46 -5.70
N ALA A 173 25.25 -2.15 -5.42
CA ALA A 173 24.41 -2.76 -6.45
C ALA A 173 23.83 -1.68 -7.39
N PHE A 174 23.36 -0.58 -6.84
CA PHE A 174 22.87 0.58 -7.63
C PHE A 174 23.99 1.17 -8.51
N ALA A 175 25.19 1.39 -7.96
CA ALA A 175 26.32 1.95 -8.69
C ALA A 175 26.79 1.06 -9.87
N ARG A 176 26.58 -0.25 -9.76
CA ARG A 176 26.87 -1.21 -10.84
C ARG A 176 25.69 -1.43 -11.79
N ALA A 177 24.57 -0.75 -11.60
CA ALA A 177 23.30 -0.97 -12.30
C ALA A 177 22.83 -2.45 -12.25
N ASP A 178 23.11 -3.13 -11.12
CA ASP A 178 22.68 -4.50 -10.86
C ASP A 178 21.31 -4.51 -10.19
N ASP A 179 20.28 -4.30 -11.00
CA ASP A 179 18.89 -4.23 -10.54
C ASP A 179 18.42 -5.50 -9.84
N ALA A 180 18.92 -6.67 -10.27
CA ALA A 180 18.52 -7.94 -9.69
C ALA A 180 19.07 -8.10 -8.27
N ALA A 181 20.35 -7.80 -8.07
CA ALA A 181 20.97 -7.80 -6.75
C ALA A 181 20.33 -6.75 -5.83
N LEU A 182 20.10 -5.55 -6.34
CA LEU A 182 19.44 -4.47 -5.58
C LEU A 182 18.04 -4.89 -5.11
N ARG A 183 17.19 -5.43 -5.99
CA ARG A 183 15.87 -5.94 -5.62
C ARG A 183 15.92 -7.00 -4.55
N ALA A 184 16.85 -7.97 -4.67
CA ALA A 184 17.02 -9.04 -3.68
C ALA A 184 17.43 -8.50 -2.29
N LEU A 185 18.30 -7.48 -2.25
CA LEU A 185 18.72 -6.80 -1.02
C LEU A 185 17.57 -6.04 -0.39
N LEU A 186 16.85 -5.23 -1.18
CA LEU A 186 15.72 -4.45 -0.70
C LEU A 186 14.56 -5.31 -0.21
N HIS A 187 14.31 -6.45 -0.87
CA HIS A 187 13.28 -7.40 -0.42
C HIS A 187 13.58 -7.96 0.96
N ARG A 188 14.83 -8.39 1.21
CA ARG A 188 15.27 -8.88 2.53
C ARG A 188 15.20 -7.78 3.58
N LEU A 189 15.62 -6.57 3.23
CA LEU A 189 15.57 -5.42 4.13
C LEU A 189 14.14 -5.09 4.55
N GLN A 190 13.16 -5.15 3.63
CA GLN A 190 11.74 -4.91 3.95
C GLN A 190 11.23 -5.87 5.03
N ALA A 191 11.58 -7.16 4.94
CA ALA A 191 11.21 -8.13 5.96
C ALA A 191 11.80 -7.77 7.34
N SER A 192 13.09 -7.44 7.40
CA SER A 192 13.77 -7.04 8.64
C SER A 192 13.20 -5.73 9.21
N CYS A 193 12.86 -4.76 8.37
CA CYS A 193 12.20 -3.51 8.76
C CYS A 193 10.86 -3.77 9.45
N GLY A 194 10.06 -4.73 8.96
CA GLY A 194 8.77 -5.09 9.53
C GLY A 194 8.88 -5.53 11.00
N PHE A 195 9.83 -6.40 11.31
CA PHE A 195 10.07 -6.88 12.69
C PHE A 195 10.69 -5.82 13.59
N ALA A 196 11.59 -4.99 13.07
CA ALA A 196 12.21 -3.91 13.84
C ALA A 196 11.29 -2.69 14.03
N GLY A 197 10.25 -2.55 13.22
CA GLY A 197 9.37 -1.38 13.18
C GLY A 197 10.00 -0.19 12.46
N ALA A 198 10.97 -0.38 11.56
CA ALA A 198 11.65 0.68 10.82
C ALA A 198 10.78 1.17 9.65
N ALA A 199 9.67 1.85 9.96
CA ALA A 199 8.56 2.13 9.03
C ALA A 199 8.97 3.04 7.86
N ALA A 200 9.68 4.14 8.14
CA ALA A 200 10.13 5.06 7.10
C ALA A 200 11.11 4.39 6.12
N LEU A 201 12.02 3.56 6.63
CA LEU A 201 12.98 2.84 5.79
C LEU A 201 12.30 1.74 4.96
N ALA A 202 11.33 1.02 5.56
CA ALA A 202 10.53 0.01 4.86
C ALA A 202 9.81 0.58 3.64
N GLU A 203 9.19 1.75 3.79
CA GLU A 203 8.49 2.43 2.70
C GLU A 203 9.43 2.79 1.55
N VAL A 204 10.55 3.42 1.86
CA VAL A 204 11.53 3.81 0.83
C VAL A 204 12.11 2.58 0.15
N ALA A 205 12.44 1.52 0.91
CA ALA A 205 12.93 0.26 0.35
C ALA A 205 11.92 -0.41 -0.59
N SER A 206 10.63 -0.36 -0.25
CA SER A 206 9.55 -0.87 -1.11
C SER A 206 9.45 -0.11 -2.43
N ARG A 207 9.45 1.21 -2.38
CA ARG A 207 9.40 2.06 -3.58
C ARG A 207 10.64 1.86 -4.46
N TRP A 208 11.82 1.78 -3.85
CA TRP A 208 13.06 1.58 -4.59
C TRP A 208 13.17 0.18 -5.20
N HIS A 209 12.59 -0.83 -4.55
CA HIS A 209 12.46 -2.18 -5.13
C HIS A 209 11.64 -2.17 -6.44
N VAL A 210 10.60 -1.35 -6.53
CA VAL A 210 9.77 -1.21 -7.75
C VAL A 210 10.52 -0.46 -8.85
N ALA A 211 11.24 0.62 -8.50
CA ALA A 211 11.96 1.49 -9.43
C ALA A 211 13.46 1.56 -9.09
N PRO A 212 14.25 0.48 -9.33
CA PRO A 212 15.64 0.34 -8.88
C PRO A 212 16.59 1.37 -9.48
N ALA A 213 16.31 1.90 -10.68
CA ALA A 213 17.14 2.90 -11.34
C ALA A 213 16.88 4.35 -10.84
N ASP A 214 15.92 4.57 -9.95
CA ASP A 214 15.54 5.91 -9.48
C ASP A 214 16.55 6.46 -8.46
N ALA A 215 17.31 7.49 -8.86
CA ALA A 215 18.30 8.16 -8.02
C ALA A 215 17.68 8.93 -6.84
N ALA A 216 16.47 9.45 -6.97
CA ALA A 216 15.78 10.13 -5.87
C ALA A 216 15.40 9.14 -4.77
N LEU A 217 15.01 7.92 -5.12
CA LEU A 217 14.74 6.86 -4.16
C LEU A 217 16.02 6.36 -3.48
N ARG A 218 17.15 6.30 -4.19
CA ARG A 218 18.47 6.06 -3.59
C ARG A 218 18.78 7.11 -2.51
N ASP A 219 18.58 8.40 -2.82
CA ASP A 219 18.88 9.48 -1.89
C ASP A 219 17.94 9.45 -0.67
N ALA A 220 16.65 9.18 -0.90
CA ALA A 220 15.69 8.96 0.16
C ALA A 220 16.07 7.77 1.07
N PHE A 221 16.57 6.68 0.48
CA PHE A 221 17.07 5.51 1.21
C PHE A 221 18.28 5.84 2.09
N VAL A 222 19.23 6.61 1.54
CA VAL A 222 20.40 7.10 2.28
C VAL A 222 19.97 7.94 3.47
N ALA A 223 19.02 8.84 3.28
CA ALA A 223 18.50 9.70 4.34
C ALA A 223 17.75 8.90 5.41
N ALA A 224 16.83 8.00 5.01
CA ALA A 224 16.05 7.20 5.94
C ALA A 224 16.93 6.24 6.76
N SER A 225 17.85 5.53 6.12
CA SER A 225 18.80 4.65 6.81
C SER A 225 19.74 5.42 7.73
N GLY A 226 20.14 6.62 7.32
CA GLY A 226 21.03 7.50 8.13
C GLY A 226 20.39 7.98 9.44
N ARG A 227 19.07 8.23 9.46
CA ARG A 227 18.36 8.63 10.69
C ARG A 227 18.26 7.52 11.73
N LEU A 228 18.29 6.25 11.30
CA LEU A 228 18.26 5.09 12.20
C LEU A 228 19.64 4.78 12.81
N LEU A 229 20.71 5.13 12.12
CA LEU A 229 22.07 4.87 12.59
C LEU A 229 22.51 5.95 13.59
N PRO A 230 23.24 5.56 14.66
CA PRO A 230 23.80 6.54 15.57
C PRO A 230 24.74 7.49 14.81
N ALA A 231 24.71 8.77 15.15
CA ALA A 231 25.65 9.73 14.59
C ALA A 231 27.08 9.23 14.81
N GLN A 232 27.83 9.06 13.74
CA GLN A 232 29.25 8.71 13.84
C GLN A 232 29.95 9.94 14.43
N GLY A 233 30.33 9.86 15.72
CA GLY A 233 31.13 10.85 16.39
C GLY A 233 32.56 10.85 15.89
#